data_18857c9eeaee14d4c6843c61434aaee8
#
_entry.id   18857c9eeaee14d4c6843c61434aaee8
#
_cell.length_a   1.000
_cell.length_b   1.000
_cell.length_c   1.000
_cell.angle_alpha   90.00
_cell.angle_beta   90.00
_cell.angle_gamma   90.00
#
_symmetry.space_group_name_H-M   'P 1'
#
loop_
_entity.id
_entity.type
_entity.pdbx_description
1 polymer ?
#
loop_
_entity_poly.entity_id
_entity_poly.type
_entity_poly.pdbx_seq_one_letter_code
_entity_poly.pdbx_strand_id
1 'polypeptide(L)'
;MVKLLTVKDLAYKYKNSSDYVIKNISFSAEKGDMIALIGKSGSGKTTIINSTLGLFSNIEGEVSFGEGVSVQDVDYCMQNQSVDWYLNVYDNIYMGLLYSQNTISKKSVDDIIAVLGLKGKEKSDLTELSGGQLQRVQIARSLVSNSKILFLDEPTTGLDVVLSKNILEYIKTNNKEHAVFISSHDLDLIEKYCNKIIYINDGECLYFGEMSTFLKEYNKEIVYNISYNGELSKDIVEKYKDTITIVDDKNLKIFLEKEEEISNVLKLLLAENITIGSLQKEEITLKRILELEE
;
A
#
# COMPACT_ATOMS: atom_id res chain seq x y z
N MET A 1 6.66 15.61 -15.62
CA MET A 1 5.53 14.66 -15.58
C MET A 1 4.23 15.44 -15.42
N VAL A 2 3.09 14.91 -15.90
CA VAL A 2 1.81 15.64 -15.87
C VAL A 2 1.12 15.35 -14.54
N LYS A 3 0.90 16.39 -13.73
CA LYS A 3 0.17 16.26 -12.46
C LYS A 3 -1.32 16.05 -12.70
N LEU A 4 -1.91 15.08 -12.04
CA LEU A 4 -3.33 14.78 -12.06
C LEU A 4 -4.06 15.32 -10.83
N LEU A 5 -3.37 15.32 -9.66
CA LEU A 5 -3.91 15.76 -8.38
C LEU A 5 -2.83 16.46 -7.57
N THR A 6 -3.20 17.52 -6.87
CA THR A 6 -2.36 18.16 -5.86
C THR A 6 -3.23 18.47 -4.64
N VAL A 7 -2.78 18.05 -3.48
CA VAL A 7 -3.38 18.33 -2.17
C VAL A 7 -2.36 19.11 -1.36
N LYS A 8 -2.79 20.25 -0.75
CA LYS A 8 -1.91 21.12 0.05
C LYS A 8 -2.58 21.45 1.38
N ASP A 9 -1.85 21.18 2.44
CA ASP A 9 -2.21 21.54 3.82
C ASP A 9 -3.64 21.15 4.19
N LEU A 10 -4.10 19.99 3.64
CA LEU A 10 -5.44 19.50 3.86
C LEU A 10 -5.62 19.16 5.34
N ALA A 11 -6.67 19.70 5.94
CA ALA A 11 -7.10 19.39 7.28
C ALA A 11 -8.61 19.25 7.37
N TYR A 12 -9.07 18.39 8.28
CA TYR A 12 -10.48 18.16 8.52
C TYR A 12 -10.77 17.79 9.96
N LYS A 13 -11.88 18.35 10.49
CA LYS A 13 -12.48 17.93 11.77
C LYS A 13 -13.99 17.80 11.63
N TYR A 14 -14.60 16.88 12.36
CA TYR A 14 -16.06 16.77 12.41
C TYR A 14 -16.69 17.95 13.14
N LYS A 15 -17.91 18.33 12.74
CA LYS A 15 -18.62 19.52 13.25
C LYS A 15 -18.67 19.64 14.78
N ASN A 16 -18.69 18.52 15.51
CA ASN A 16 -18.82 18.47 16.95
C ASN A 16 -17.51 18.10 17.65
N SER A 17 -16.38 18.11 16.95
CA SER A 17 -15.06 17.80 17.51
C SER A 17 -14.21 19.06 17.60
N SER A 18 -13.46 19.20 18.71
CA SER A 18 -12.38 20.18 18.83
C SER A 18 -11.15 19.74 18.04
N ASP A 19 -10.97 18.42 17.87
CA ASP A 19 -9.75 17.84 17.38
C ASP A 19 -9.84 17.53 15.89
N TYR A 20 -8.74 17.77 15.19
CA TYR A 20 -8.60 17.41 13.80
C TYR A 20 -8.44 15.89 13.67
N VAL A 21 -9.14 15.31 12.71
CA VAL A 21 -8.96 13.91 12.30
C VAL A 21 -7.76 13.77 11.36
N ILE A 22 -7.59 14.80 10.51
CA ILE A 22 -6.41 14.92 9.64
C ILE A 22 -5.96 16.38 9.64
N LYS A 23 -4.63 16.61 9.58
CA LYS A 23 -4.02 17.94 9.50
C LYS A 23 -2.67 17.87 8.76
N ASN A 24 -2.29 18.96 8.12
CA ASN A 24 -1.02 19.10 7.40
C ASN A 24 -0.79 18.00 6.33
N ILE A 25 -1.86 17.57 5.65
CA ILE A 25 -1.75 16.55 4.62
C ILE A 25 -1.44 17.21 3.28
N SER A 26 -0.26 16.95 2.75
CA SER A 26 0.18 17.48 1.45
C SER A 26 0.79 16.37 0.61
N PHE A 27 0.28 16.19 -0.62
CA PHE A 27 0.79 15.24 -1.59
C PHE A 27 0.39 15.60 -3.01
N SER A 28 0.98 14.95 -3.99
CA SER A 28 0.58 15.08 -5.40
C SER A 28 0.66 13.74 -6.13
N ALA A 29 -0.13 13.60 -7.18
CA ALA A 29 -0.11 12.42 -8.04
C ALA A 29 0.09 12.80 -9.49
N GLU A 30 0.89 12.03 -10.20
CA GLU A 30 1.18 12.18 -11.60
C GLU A 30 0.75 10.94 -12.39
N LYS A 31 0.71 11.04 -13.71
CA LYS A 31 0.44 9.88 -14.56
C LYS A 31 1.47 8.78 -14.33
N GLY A 32 0.99 7.55 -14.18
CA GLY A 32 1.82 6.38 -13.91
C GLY A 32 2.09 6.11 -12.43
N ASP A 33 1.65 6.99 -11.52
CA ASP A 33 1.83 6.78 -10.09
C ASP A 33 0.91 5.67 -9.57
N MET A 34 1.51 4.76 -8.79
CA MET A 34 0.82 3.87 -7.87
C MET A 34 1.27 4.24 -6.46
N ILE A 35 0.37 4.87 -5.71
CA ILE A 35 0.68 5.50 -4.42
C ILE A 35 0.08 4.67 -3.30
N ALA A 36 0.93 4.16 -2.42
CA ALA A 36 0.51 3.50 -1.20
C ALA A 36 0.02 4.53 -0.17
N LEU A 37 -1.15 4.32 0.40
CA LEU A 37 -1.68 5.09 1.51
C LEU A 37 -1.60 4.24 2.78
N ILE A 38 -0.56 4.45 3.59
CA ILE A 38 -0.20 3.61 4.72
C ILE A 38 -0.39 4.36 6.04
N GLY A 39 -0.84 3.63 7.06
CA GLY A 39 -1.01 4.11 8.42
C GLY A 39 -1.87 3.16 9.23
N LYS A 40 -1.81 3.25 10.56
CA LYS A 40 -2.60 2.42 11.48
C LYS A 40 -4.11 2.55 11.22
N SER A 41 -4.89 1.59 11.72
CA SER A 41 -6.35 1.74 11.69
C SER A 41 -6.74 3.01 12.46
N GLY A 42 -7.63 3.83 11.88
CA GLY A 42 -8.02 5.11 12.48
C GLY A 42 -7.06 6.29 12.22
N SER A 43 -5.94 6.12 11.52
CA SER A 43 -4.99 7.20 11.22
C SER A 43 -5.53 8.29 10.26
N GLY A 44 -6.74 8.12 9.69
CA GLY A 44 -7.36 9.12 8.83
C GLY A 44 -7.30 8.82 7.32
N LYS A 45 -6.85 7.63 6.87
CA LYS A 45 -6.75 7.28 5.44
C LYS A 45 -8.05 7.52 4.67
N THR A 46 -9.15 6.92 5.12
CA THR A 46 -10.47 7.11 4.50
C THR A 46 -10.96 8.56 4.58
N THR A 47 -10.59 9.29 5.65
CA THR A 47 -10.89 10.72 5.77
C THR A 47 -10.15 11.54 4.73
N ILE A 48 -8.88 11.23 4.44
CA ILE A 48 -8.11 11.88 3.38
C ILE A 48 -8.75 11.63 2.02
N ILE A 49 -9.11 10.38 1.72
CA ILE A 49 -9.81 10.03 0.46
C ILE A 49 -11.10 10.84 0.33
N ASN A 50 -11.97 10.80 1.33
CA ASN A 50 -13.27 11.49 1.31
C ASN A 50 -13.11 13.02 1.20
N SER A 51 -12.13 13.60 1.89
CA SER A 51 -11.81 15.03 1.79
C SER A 51 -11.31 15.40 0.40
N THR A 52 -10.44 14.58 -0.19
CA THR A 52 -9.91 14.78 -1.55
C THR A 52 -11.02 14.68 -2.61
N LEU A 53 -12.00 13.82 -2.40
CA LEU A 53 -13.16 13.65 -3.28
C LEU A 53 -14.22 14.75 -3.11
N GLY A 54 -14.04 15.67 -2.15
CA GLY A 54 -15.02 16.73 -1.86
C GLY A 54 -16.29 16.22 -1.19
N LEU A 55 -16.27 15.02 -0.58
CA LEU A 55 -17.41 14.47 0.15
C LEU A 55 -17.64 15.18 1.50
N PHE A 56 -16.65 15.92 1.98
CA PHE A 56 -16.75 16.77 3.16
C PHE A 56 -16.74 18.24 2.78
N SER A 57 -17.67 19.02 3.34
CA SER A 57 -17.88 20.43 2.98
C SER A 57 -17.01 21.44 3.74
N ASN A 58 -16.36 21.02 4.82
CA ASN A 58 -15.61 21.92 5.72
C ASN A 58 -14.15 21.46 5.84
N ILE A 59 -13.48 21.31 4.70
CA ILE A 59 -12.05 21.04 4.66
C ILE A 59 -11.29 22.36 4.73
N GLU A 60 -10.13 22.35 5.36
CA GLU A 60 -9.11 23.40 5.28
C GLU A 60 -8.01 22.94 4.31
N GLY A 61 -7.27 23.89 3.70
CA GLY A 61 -6.30 23.59 2.67
C GLY A 61 -6.86 23.59 1.26
N GLU A 62 -6.13 23.04 0.32
CA GLU A 62 -6.46 23.10 -1.11
C GLU A 62 -6.38 21.70 -1.74
N VAL A 63 -7.40 21.36 -2.53
CA VAL A 63 -7.40 20.20 -3.44
C VAL A 63 -7.56 20.71 -4.86
N SER A 64 -6.59 20.46 -5.71
CA SER A 64 -6.61 20.93 -7.11
C SER A 64 -6.32 19.79 -8.07
N PHE A 65 -7.07 19.74 -9.17
CA PHE A 65 -6.88 18.76 -10.24
C PHE A 65 -6.01 19.36 -11.35
N GLY A 66 -5.28 18.51 -12.05
CA GLY A 66 -4.45 18.89 -13.18
C GLY A 66 -5.24 19.39 -14.37
N GLU A 67 -4.55 19.94 -15.37
CA GLU A 67 -5.20 20.43 -16.58
C GLU A 67 -6.02 19.34 -17.28
N GLY A 68 -7.29 19.62 -17.55
CA GLY A 68 -8.24 18.68 -18.17
C GLY A 68 -8.63 17.52 -17.26
N VAL A 69 -8.43 17.63 -15.96
CA VAL A 69 -8.89 16.67 -14.95
C VAL A 69 -9.91 17.32 -14.04
N SER A 70 -10.95 16.59 -13.71
CA SER A 70 -12.01 17.06 -12.80
C SER A 70 -12.38 15.94 -11.81
N VAL A 71 -13.22 16.24 -10.84
CA VAL A 71 -13.75 15.23 -9.91
C VAL A 71 -14.48 14.09 -10.62
N GLN A 72 -15.01 14.34 -11.81
CA GLN A 72 -15.70 13.33 -12.64
C GLN A 72 -14.72 12.31 -13.25
N ASP A 73 -13.43 12.63 -13.28
CA ASP A 73 -12.35 11.73 -13.72
C ASP A 73 -11.79 10.90 -12.54
N VAL A 74 -12.43 10.94 -11.38
CA VAL A 74 -12.00 10.22 -10.18
C VAL A 74 -12.99 9.11 -9.88
N ASP A 75 -12.49 7.91 -9.58
CA ASP A 75 -13.29 6.79 -9.08
C ASP A 75 -12.80 6.34 -7.71
N TYR A 76 -13.69 5.77 -6.92
CA TYR A 76 -13.41 5.31 -5.57
C TYR A 76 -14.04 3.95 -5.29
N CYS A 77 -13.20 2.94 -5.17
CA CYS A 77 -13.57 1.63 -4.66
C CYS A 77 -13.49 1.65 -3.13
N MET A 78 -14.64 1.80 -2.48
CA MET A 78 -14.75 1.85 -1.02
C MET A 78 -14.47 0.49 -0.39
N GLN A 79 -14.01 0.48 0.87
CA GLN A 79 -13.82 -0.74 1.65
C GLN A 79 -15.15 -1.49 1.86
N ASN A 80 -16.25 -0.78 2.11
CA ASN A 80 -17.57 -1.37 2.24
C ASN A 80 -18.17 -1.69 0.88
N GLN A 81 -18.94 -2.79 0.81
CA GLN A 81 -19.61 -3.19 -0.41
C GLN A 81 -20.57 -2.12 -0.92
N SER A 82 -20.32 -1.66 -2.14
CA SER A 82 -21.09 -0.65 -2.85
C SER A 82 -21.48 -1.18 -4.23
N VAL A 83 -22.39 -2.15 -4.24
CA VAL A 83 -22.92 -2.81 -5.44
C VAL A 83 -24.43 -2.57 -5.56
N ASP A 84 -24.94 -2.62 -6.79
CA ASP A 84 -26.39 -2.55 -7.02
C ASP A 84 -26.99 -3.97 -7.00
N TRP A 85 -27.75 -4.28 -5.97
CA TRP A 85 -28.35 -5.60 -5.73
C TRP A 85 -29.44 -6.01 -6.73
N TYR A 86 -29.94 -5.08 -7.55
CA TYR A 86 -30.95 -5.32 -8.59
C TYR A 86 -30.36 -5.70 -9.93
N LEU A 87 -29.03 -5.62 -10.06
CA LEU A 87 -28.30 -5.92 -11.28
C LEU A 87 -27.52 -7.23 -11.13
N ASN A 88 -27.34 -7.96 -12.25
CA ASN A 88 -26.41 -9.08 -12.30
C ASN A 88 -24.94 -8.62 -12.27
N VAL A 89 -24.00 -9.55 -12.23
CA VAL A 89 -22.55 -9.28 -12.18
C VAL A 89 -22.10 -8.40 -13.37
N TYR A 90 -22.49 -8.76 -14.60
CA TYR A 90 -22.08 -8.03 -15.79
C TYR A 90 -22.61 -6.60 -15.78
N ASP A 91 -23.88 -6.42 -15.49
CA ASP A 91 -24.51 -5.11 -15.48
C ASP A 91 -23.94 -4.21 -14.38
N ASN A 92 -23.61 -4.76 -13.19
CA ASN A 92 -22.90 -4.02 -12.14
C ASN A 92 -21.53 -3.50 -12.60
N ILE A 93 -20.75 -4.34 -13.29
CA ILE A 93 -19.45 -3.94 -13.83
C ILE A 93 -19.64 -2.91 -14.95
N TYR A 94 -20.60 -3.16 -15.84
CA TYR A 94 -20.89 -2.27 -16.97
C TYR A 94 -21.34 -0.87 -16.52
N MET A 95 -21.98 -0.74 -15.36
CA MET A 95 -22.32 0.56 -14.76
C MET A 95 -21.09 1.46 -14.59
N GLY A 96 -19.92 0.89 -14.29
CA GLY A 96 -18.67 1.67 -14.22
C GLY A 96 -18.33 2.37 -15.53
N LEU A 97 -18.65 1.77 -16.69
CA LEU A 97 -18.50 2.42 -18.01
C LEU A 97 -19.50 3.56 -18.21
N LEU A 98 -20.74 3.38 -17.76
CA LEU A 98 -21.78 4.39 -17.96
C LEU A 98 -21.52 5.67 -17.17
N TYR A 99 -20.85 5.56 -16.02
CA TYR A 99 -20.46 6.73 -15.21
C TYR A 99 -19.18 7.39 -15.73
N SER A 100 -18.35 6.68 -16.50
CA SER A 100 -17.16 7.26 -17.11
C SER A 100 -17.52 8.03 -18.38
N GLN A 101 -16.84 9.16 -18.59
CA GLN A 101 -16.95 9.91 -19.86
C GLN A 101 -16.08 9.30 -20.98
N ASN A 102 -15.43 8.18 -20.70
CA ASN A 102 -14.49 7.54 -21.62
C ASN A 102 -15.18 6.49 -22.48
N THR A 103 -14.92 6.51 -23.78
CA THR A 103 -15.36 5.48 -24.74
C THR A 103 -14.53 4.21 -24.55
N ILE A 104 -15.03 3.28 -23.74
CA ILE A 104 -14.39 1.97 -23.54
C ILE A 104 -15.21 0.89 -24.25
N SER A 105 -14.53 -0.09 -24.82
CA SER A 105 -15.17 -1.19 -25.53
C SER A 105 -15.71 -2.27 -24.58
N LYS A 106 -16.76 -2.99 -24.97
CA LYS A 106 -17.25 -4.19 -24.27
C LYS A 106 -16.15 -5.21 -23.99
N LYS A 107 -15.12 -5.27 -24.84
CA LYS A 107 -13.97 -6.15 -24.68
C LYS A 107 -13.23 -5.88 -23.36
N SER A 108 -13.16 -4.62 -22.90
CA SER A 108 -12.52 -4.27 -21.62
C SER A 108 -13.28 -4.82 -20.42
N VAL A 109 -14.60 -4.95 -20.49
CA VAL A 109 -15.41 -5.58 -19.44
C VAL A 109 -15.10 -7.06 -19.33
N ASP A 110 -15.08 -7.75 -20.49
CA ASP A 110 -14.80 -9.20 -20.54
C ASP A 110 -13.37 -9.52 -20.03
N ASP A 111 -12.39 -8.68 -20.40
CA ASP A 111 -11.00 -8.80 -19.95
C ASP A 111 -10.90 -8.63 -18.41
N ILE A 112 -11.58 -7.63 -17.83
CA ILE A 112 -11.59 -7.39 -16.39
C ILE A 112 -12.30 -8.52 -15.65
N ILE A 113 -13.44 -9.01 -16.16
CA ILE A 113 -14.15 -10.19 -15.62
C ILE A 113 -13.20 -11.40 -15.55
N ALA A 114 -12.40 -11.61 -16.59
CA ALA A 114 -11.44 -12.72 -16.61
C ALA A 114 -10.33 -12.54 -15.59
N VAL A 115 -9.71 -11.36 -15.50
CA VAL A 115 -8.63 -11.03 -14.55
C VAL A 115 -9.09 -11.22 -13.10
N LEU A 116 -10.34 -10.84 -12.81
CA LEU A 116 -10.92 -10.92 -11.47
C LEU A 116 -11.54 -12.29 -11.15
N GLY A 117 -11.37 -13.29 -12.03
CA GLY A 117 -11.88 -14.64 -11.82
C GLY A 117 -13.40 -14.71 -11.67
N LEU A 118 -14.14 -13.85 -12.38
CA LEU A 118 -15.60 -13.80 -12.40
C LEU A 118 -16.19 -14.47 -13.64
N LYS A 119 -15.33 -15.07 -14.48
CA LYS A 119 -15.76 -15.77 -15.72
C LYS A 119 -16.74 -16.89 -15.40
N GLY A 120 -17.87 -16.92 -16.13
CA GLY A 120 -18.97 -17.86 -15.92
C GLY A 120 -19.99 -17.40 -14.85
N LYS A 121 -19.79 -16.22 -14.24
CA LYS A 121 -20.68 -15.58 -13.28
C LYS A 121 -21.39 -14.33 -13.82
N GLU A 122 -21.22 -14.00 -15.07
CA GLU A 122 -21.66 -12.75 -15.69
C GLU A 122 -23.15 -12.50 -15.48
N LYS A 123 -23.95 -13.56 -15.53
CA LYS A 123 -25.43 -13.52 -15.40
C LYS A 123 -25.94 -13.87 -14.00
N SER A 124 -25.04 -14.16 -13.05
CA SER A 124 -25.43 -14.47 -11.68
C SER A 124 -25.97 -13.25 -10.98
N ASP A 125 -26.99 -13.46 -10.15
CA ASP A 125 -27.46 -12.46 -9.21
C ASP A 125 -26.39 -12.25 -8.12
N LEU A 126 -26.26 -11.03 -7.61
CA LEU A 126 -25.25 -10.73 -6.58
C LEU A 126 -25.48 -11.49 -5.27
N THR A 127 -26.73 -11.86 -4.98
CA THR A 127 -27.11 -12.65 -3.80
C THR A 127 -26.56 -14.08 -3.83
N GLU A 128 -26.15 -14.58 -5.00
CA GLU A 128 -25.52 -15.89 -5.19
C GLU A 128 -24.01 -15.88 -4.96
N LEU A 129 -23.41 -14.67 -4.80
CA LEU A 129 -22.00 -14.50 -4.71
C LEU A 129 -21.48 -14.56 -3.27
N SER A 130 -20.27 -15.10 -3.08
CA SER A 130 -19.54 -14.96 -1.82
C SER A 130 -19.07 -13.52 -1.61
N GLY A 131 -18.74 -13.15 -0.35
CA GLY A 131 -18.23 -11.82 -0.03
C GLY A 131 -17.00 -11.42 -0.87
N GLY A 132 -16.05 -12.35 -1.07
CA GLY A 132 -14.90 -12.12 -1.94
C GLY A 132 -15.26 -11.97 -3.42
N GLN A 133 -16.35 -12.60 -3.90
CA GLN A 133 -16.84 -12.40 -5.26
C GLN A 133 -17.51 -11.03 -5.41
N LEU A 134 -18.26 -10.58 -4.42
CA LEU A 134 -18.85 -9.23 -4.40
C LEU A 134 -17.76 -8.15 -4.38
N GLN A 135 -16.70 -8.34 -3.60
CA GLN A 135 -15.55 -7.46 -3.60
C GLN A 135 -14.91 -7.36 -5.01
N ARG A 136 -14.78 -8.49 -5.70
CA ARG A 136 -14.24 -8.52 -7.07
C ARG A 136 -15.13 -7.80 -8.07
N VAL A 137 -16.46 -7.90 -7.95
CA VAL A 137 -17.40 -7.14 -8.78
C VAL A 137 -17.21 -5.64 -8.57
N GLN A 138 -17.06 -5.20 -7.34
CA GLN A 138 -16.84 -3.79 -7.00
C GLN A 138 -15.51 -3.26 -7.56
N ILE A 139 -14.41 -4.02 -7.41
CA ILE A 139 -13.12 -3.68 -8.02
C ILE A 139 -13.23 -3.63 -9.54
N ALA A 140 -13.89 -4.62 -10.16
CA ALA A 140 -14.11 -4.66 -11.60
C ALA A 140 -14.82 -3.40 -12.11
N ARG A 141 -15.87 -2.96 -11.40
CA ARG A 141 -16.62 -1.76 -11.73
C ARG A 141 -15.74 -0.51 -11.70
N SER A 142 -14.88 -0.37 -10.71
CA SER A 142 -13.95 0.76 -10.63
C SER A 142 -12.83 0.70 -11.68
N LEU A 143 -12.30 -0.48 -11.99
CA LEU A 143 -11.27 -0.63 -13.01
C LEU A 143 -11.79 -0.38 -14.43
N VAL A 144 -13.05 -0.74 -14.71
CA VAL A 144 -13.64 -0.54 -16.03
C VAL A 144 -13.96 0.93 -16.31
N SER A 145 -14.13 1.76 -15.30
CA SER A 145 -14.39 3.20 -15.45
C SER A 145 -13.25 3.94 -16.16
N ASN A 146 -12.04 3.40 -16.13
CA ASN A 146 -10.83 3.98 -16.73
C ASN A 146 -10.62 5.44 -16.30
N SER A 147 -10.91 5.74 -15.04
CA SER A 147 -10.79 7.06 -14.45
C SER A 147 -9.34 7.49 -14.36
N LYS A 148 -9.04 8.79 -14.54
CA LYS A 148 -7.67 9.32 -14.49
C LYS A 148 -7.06 9.19 -13.10
N ILE A 149 -7.90 9.20 -12.05
CA ILE A 149 -7.50 9.01 -10.66
C ILE A 149 -8.39 7.93 -10.05
N LEU A 150 -7.78 6.92 -9.45
CA LEU A 150 -8.49 5.80 -8.84
C LEU A 150 -8.04 5.63 -7.39
N PHE A 151 -8.98 5.68 -6.46
CA PHE A 151 -8.76 5.30 -5.06
C PHE A 151 -9.29 3.90 -4.81
N LEU A 152 -8.44 3.03 -4.26
CA LEU A 152 -8.77 1.66 -3.86
C LEU A 152 -8.54 1.51 -2.36
N ASP A 153 -9.63 1.45 -1.59
CA ASP A 153 -9.55 1.31 -0.13
C ASP A 153 -9.68 -0.17 0.24
N GLU A 154 -8.56 -0.78 0.66
CA GLU A 154 -8.43 -2.19 1.02
C GLU A 154 -8.89 -3.17 -0.09
N PRO A 155 -8.47 -3.01 -1.37
CA PRO A 155 -9.00 -3.79 -2.47
C PRO A 155 -8.69 -5.29 -2.40
N THR A 156 -7.64 -5.68 -1.66
CA THR A 156 -7.18 -7.07 -1.56
C THR A 156 -7.74 -7.81 -0.35
N THR A 157 -8.47 -7.13 0.53
CA THR A 157 -9.03 -7.73 1.74
C THR A 157 -10.03 -8.84 1.39
N GLY A 158 -9.85 -10.03 1.97
CA GLY A 158 -10.70 -11.20 1.73
C GLY A 158 -10.46 -11.91 0.40
N LEU A 159 -9.42 -11.53 -0.36
CA LEU A 159 -8.99 -12.22 -1.57
C LEU A 159 -7.79 -13.14 -1.26
N ASP A 160 -7.64 -14.19 -2.08
CA ASP A 160 -6.44 -15.01 -2.02
C ASP A 160 -5.22 -14.29 -2.62
N VAL A 161 -4.01 -14.73 -2.22
CA VAL A 161 -2.74 -14.09 -2.59
C VAL A 161 -2.51 -14.04 -4.11
N VAL A 162 -2.92 -15.09 -4.83
CA VAL A 162 -2.71 -15.17 -6.29
C VAL A 162 -3.58 -14.15 -6.99
N LEU A 163 -4.85 -14.06 -6.58
CA LEU A 163 -5.79 -13.11 -7.17
C LEU A 163 -5.40 -11.65 -6.84
N SER A 164 -4.98 -11.38 -5.61
CA SER A 164 -4.49 -10.06 -5.20
C SER A 164 -3.30 -9.61 -6.07
N LYS A 165 -2.35 -10.50 -6.32
CA LYS A 165 -1.21 -10.26 -7.23
C LYS A 165 -1.67 -9.98 -8.67
N ASN A 166 -2.60 -10.78 -9.20
CA ASN A 166 -3.10 -10.60 -10.56
C ASN A 166 -3.80 -9.24 -10.76
N ILE A 167 -4.58 -8.81 -9.76
CA ILE A 167 -5.26 -7.51 -9.78
C ILE A 167 -4.22 -6.36 -9.79
N LEU A 168 -3.26 -6.40 -8.88
CA LEU A 168 -2.25 -5.35 -8.78
C LEU A 168 -1.34 -5.31 -10.01
N GLU A 169 -1.00 -6.46 -10.59
CA GLU A 169 -0.25 -6.56 -11.84
C GLU A 169 -1.04 -5.97 -13.01
N TYR A 170 -2.34 -6.27 -13.10
CA TYR A 170 -3.22 -5.69 -14.10
C TYR A 170 -3.26 -4.16 -13.98
N ILE A 171 -3.44 -3.64 -12.76
CA ILE A 171 -3.44 -2.20 -12.49
C ILE A 171 -2.09 -1.60 -12.93
N LYS A 172 -0.96 -2.14 -12.48
CA LYS A 172 0.38 -1.66 -12.80
C LYS A 172 0.65 -1.61 -14.30
N THR A 173 0.23 -2.64 -15.02
CA THR A 173 0.44 -2.73 -16.47
C THR A 173 -0.37 -1.69 -17.25
N ASN A 174 -1.55 -1.32 -16.72
CA ASN A 174 -2.49 -0.42 -17.40
C ASN A 174 -2.45 1.02 -16.84
N ASN A 175 -1.60 1.33 -15.87
CA ASN A 175 -1.59 2.61 -15.13
C ASN A 175 -0.86 3.77 -15.82
N LYS A 176 -0.45 3.66 -17.08
CA LYS A 176 0.44 4.66 -17.73
C LYS A 176 -0.14 6.08 -17.79
N GLU A 177 -1.45 6.21 -17.89
CA GLU A 177 -2.17 7.49 -18.04
C GLU A 177 -2.97 7.88 -16.79
N HIS A 178 -2.92 7.05 -15.74
CA HIS A 178 -3.71 7.17 -14.52
C HIS A 178 -2.82 7.39 -13.30
N ALA A 179 -3.41 7.83 -12.18
CA ALA A 179 -2.82 7.74 -10.86
C ALA A 179 -3.71 6.84 -9.99
N VAL A 180 -3.11 5.87 -9.31
CA VAL A 180 -3.84 4.93 -8.45
C VAL A 180 -3.35 5.06 -7.02
N PHE A 181 -4.26 5.29 -6.08
CA PHE A 181 -4.01 5.27 -4.65
C PHE A 181 -4.54 3.97 -4.07
N ILE A 182 -3.74 3.29 -3.28
CA ILE A 182 -4.09 2.00 -2.71
C ILE A 182 -3.82 2.02 -1.21
N SER A 183 -4.85 1.82 -0.40
CA SER A 183 -4.68 1.43 1.00
C SER A 183 -4.66 -0.10 1.09
N SER A 184 -3.81 -0.67 1.92
CA SER A 184 -3.81 -2.11 2.21
C SER A 184 -3.02 -2.43 3.46
N HIS A 185 -3.41 -3.52 4.13
CA HIS A 185 -2.64 -4.12 5.22
C HIS A 185 -1.61 -5.16 4.72
N ASP A 186 -1.65 -5.53 3.43
CA ASP A 186 -0.65 -6.41 2.82
C ASP A 186 0.55 -5.57 2.33
N LEU A 187 1.46 -5.31 3.25
CA LEU A 187 2.60 -4.44 3.03
C LEU A 187 3.58 -4.98 1.98
N ASP A 188 3.71 -6.29 1.86
CA ASP A 188 4.59 -6.92 0.86
C ASP A 188 4.08 -6.66 -0.57
N LEU A 189 2.76 -6.72 -0.77
CA LEU A 189 2.15 -6.38 -2.05
C LEU A 189 2.28 -4.88 -2.36
N ILE A 190 2.03 -4.04 -1.37
CA ILE A 190 2.14 -2.59 -1.53
C ILE A 190 3.57 -2.18 -1.91
N GLU A 191 4.57 -2.68 -1.20
CA GLU A 191 5.98 -2.40 -1.50
C GLU A 191 6.36 -2.82 -2.92
N LYS A 192 5.88 -3.98 -3.36
CA LYS A 192 6.19 -4.52 -4.69
C LYS A 192 5.55 -3.73 -5.83
N TYR A 193 4.34 -3.23 -5.65
CA TYR A 193 3.55 -2.66 -6.75
C TYR A 193 3.50 -1.14 -6.76
N CYS A 194 3.59 -0.48 -5.60
CA CYS A 194 3.55 0.98 -5.50
C CYS A 194 4.94 1.60 -5.67
N ASN A 195 5.01 2.69 -6.44
CA ASN A 195 6.25 3.46 -6.61
C ASN A 195 6.38 4.61 -5.61
N LYS A 196 5.27 5.10 -5.07
CA LYS A 196 5.21 6.17 -4.06
C LYS A 196 4.45 5.73 -2.82
N ILE A 197 4.70 6.44 -1.73
CA ILE A 197 4.04 6.20 -0.44
C ILE A 197 3.62 7.53 0.20
N ILE A 198 2.44 7.53 0.80
CA ILE A 198 1.95 8.50 1.77
C ILE A 198 1.87 7.76 3.11
N TYR A 199 2.74 8.11 4.05
CA TYR A 199 2.74 7.52 5.38
C TYR A 199 2.06 8.46 6.37
N ILE A 200 1.01 7.96 7.02
CA ILE A 200 0.14 8.73 7.90
C ILE A 200 0.18 8.12 9.30
N ASN A 201 0.41 8.96 10.29
CA ASN A 201 0.27 8.61 11.68
C ASN A 201 -0.49 9.72 12.41
N ASP A 202 -1.44 9.34 13.29
CA ASP A 202 -2.25 10.26 14.10
C ASP A 202 -2.84 11.45 13.32
N GLY A 203 -3.29 11.20 12.09
CA GLY A 203 -3.90 12.20 11.22
C GLY A 203 -2.92 13.15 10.53
N GLU A 204 -1.61 12.95 10.65
CA GLU A 204 -0.58 13.74 9.98
C GLU A 204 0.16 12.95 8.91
N CYS A 205 0.57 13.63 7.83
CA CYS A 205 1.43 13.04 6.81
C CYS A 205 2.90 13.15 7.26
N LEU A 206 3.46 12.04 7.72
CA LEU A 206 4.87 11.98 8.15
C LEU A 206 5.83 11.88 6.96
N TYR A 207 5.40 11.28 5.87
CA TYR A 207 6.19 11.15 4.67
C TYR A 207 5.30 11.08 3.42
N PHE A 208 5.74 11.76 2.37
CA PHE A 208 5.24 11.58 1.01
C PHE A 208 6.41 11.60 0.03
N GLY A 209 6.56 10.56 -0.77
CA GLY A 209 7.64 10.46 -1.75
C GLY A 209 7.78 9.08 -2.38
N GLU A 210 8.92 8.86 -3.03
CA GLU A 210 9.25 7.57 -3.63
C GLU A 210 9.39 6.48 -2.57
N MET A 211 8.80 5.29 -2.82
CA MET A 211 8.89 4.13 -1.94
C MET A 211 10.34 3.74 -1.64
N SER A 212 11.19 3.75 -2.66
CA SER A 212 12.61 3.40 -2.51
C SER A 212 13.40 4.37 -1.63
N THR A 213 13.00 5.64 -1.58
CA THR A 213 13.60 6.66 -0.72
C THR A 213 13.11 6.47 0.72
N PHE A 214 11.80 6.25 0.90
CA PHE A 214 11.22 5.93 2.20
C PHE A 214 11.92 4.75 2.88
N LEU A 215 12.05 3.63 2.17
CA LEU A 215 12.71 2.44 2.69
C LEU A 215 14.15 2.70 3.13
N LYS A 216 14.88 3.58 2.44
CA LYS A 216 16.26 3.95 2.80
C LYS A 216 16.34 4.89 4.00
N GLU A 217 15.46 5.91 4.06
CA GLU A 217 15.47 6.95 5.10
C GLU A 217 14.98 6.41 6.45
N TYR A 218 13.98 5.52 6.43
CA TYR A 218 13.40 4.94 7.65
C TYR A 218 14.14 3.69 8.13
N ASN A 219 15.06 3.15 7.35
CA ASN A 219 15.92 2.07 7.80
C ASN A 219 17.09 2.62 8.62
N LYS A 220 16.96 2.58 9.92
CA LYS A 220 18.00 3.07 10.86
C LYS A 220 19.11 2.05 11.12
N GLU A 221 18.89 0.77 10.81
CA GLU A 221 19.80 -0.31 11.15
C GLU A 221 19.94 -1.33 10.02
N ILE A 222 21.16 -1.74 9.76
CA ILE A 222 21.48 -2.84 8.86
C ILE A 222 21.52 -4.12 9.69
N VAL A 223 20.69 -5.11 9.34
CA VAL A 223 20.64 -6.38 10.07
C VAL A 223 21.17 -7.53 9.23
N TYR A 224 22.01 -8.33 9.85
CA TYR A 224 22.48 -9.59 9.31
C TYR A 224 21.99 -10.76 10.16
N ASN A 225 21.42 -11.76 9.51
CA ASN A 225 21.15 -13.07 10.10
C ASN A 225 22.36 -13.95 9.88
N ILE A 226 22.89 -14.53 10.96
CA ILE A 226 24.01 -15.43 10.93
C ILE A 226 23.62 -16.78 11.51
N SER A 227 23.83 -17.86 10.74
CA SER A 227 23.85 -19.19 11.33
C SER A 227 25.28 -19.52 11.77
N TYR A 228 25.44 -20.10 12.95
CA TYR A 228 26.75 -20.40 13.51
C TYR A 228 26.79 -21.75 14.25
N ASN A 229 27.99 -22.24 14.45
CA ASN A 229 28.28 -23.39 15.31
C ASN A 229 29.41 -23.02 16.28
N GLY A 230 29.25 -23.38 17.55
CA GLY A 230 30.15 -23.07 18.64
C GLY A 230 29.41 -22.47 19.82
N GLU A 231 30.08 -22.23 20.92
CA GLU A 231 29.52 -21.59 22.10
C GLU A 231 30.00 -20.14 22.17
N LEU A 232 29.06 -19.21 22.16
CA LEU A 232 29.35 -17.78 22.39
C LEU A 232 29.62 -17.55 23.90
N SER A 233 30.76 -16.93 24.21
CA SER A 233 31.07 -16.59 25.57
C SER A 233 30.08 -15.53 26.12
N LYS A 234 29.68 -15.65 27.37
CA LYS A 234 28.76 -14.68 28.01
C LYS A 234 29.31 -13.25 27.96
N ASP A 235 30.64 -13.12 28.07
CA ASP A 235 31.32 -11.83 28.03
C ASP A 235 31.13 -11.09 26.71
N ILE A 236 31.13 -11.81 25.58
CA ILE A 236 30.87 -11.24 24.25
C ILE A 236 29.41 -10.84 24.10
N VAL A 237 28.50 -11.70 24.53
CA VAL A 237 27.06 -11.39 24.46
C VAL A 237 26.73 -10.14 25.27
N GLU A 238 27.31 -10.01 26.45
CA GLU A 238 27.06 -8.85 27.31
C GLU A 238 27.74 -7.57 26.78
N LYS A 239 28.96 -7.71 26.25
CA LYS A 239 29.72 -6.58 25.68
C LYS A 239 29.10 -6.02 24.40
N TYR A 240 28.50 -6.85 23.58
CA TYR A 240 27.92 -6.51 22.29
C TYR A 240 26.40 -6.68 22.25
N LYS A 241 25.73 -6.58 23.40
CA LYS A 241 24.26 -6.76 23.53
C LYS A 241 23.43 -5.84 22.63
N ASP A 242 23.95 -4.64 22.31
CA ASP A 242 23.29 -3.68 21.42
C ASP A 242 23.56 -3.96 19.93
N THR A 243 24.56 -4.81 19.64
CA THR A 243 24.96 -5.17 18.28
C THR A 243 24.60 -6.60 17.92
N ILE A 244 24.59 -7.52 18.90
CA ILE A 244 24.38 -8.96 18.68
C ILE A 244 23.19 -9.42 19.52
N THR A 245 22.20 -10.03 18.88
CA THR A 245 21.08 -10.70 19.54
C THR A 245 21.08 -12.18 19.20
N ILE A 246 21.13 -13.05 20.20
CA ILE A 246 20.99 -14.50 20.01
C ILE A 246 19.52 -14.81 19.79
N VAL A 247 19.22 -15.44 18.66
CA VAL A 247 17.85 -15.88 18.30
C VAL A 247 17.59 -17.29 18.88
N ASP A 248 18.57 -18.19 18.69
CA ASP A 248 18.57 -19.54 19.23
C ASP A 248 20.01 -20.09 19.30
N ASP A 249 20.17 -21.38 19.62
CA ASP A 249 21.48 -22.03 19.79
C ASP A 249 22.38 -22.01 18.54
N LYS A 250 21.84 -21.68 17.37
CA LYS A 250 22.55 -21.72 16.08
C LYS A 250 22.40 -20.47 15.25
N ASN A 251 21.56 -19.53 15.67
CA ASN A 251 21.24 -18.34 14.90
C ASN A 251 21.36 -17.08 15.78
N LEU A 252 21.97 -16.05 15.23
CA LEU A 252 22.05 -14.72 15.83
C LEU A 252 21.75 -13.64 14.79
N LYS A 253 21.34 -12.46 15.29
CA LYS A 253 21.19 -11.25 14.51
C LYS A 253 22.24 -10.25 14.90
N ILE A 254 22.81 -9.57 13.89
CA ILE A 254 23.74 -8.46 14.07
C ILE A 254 23.07 -7.18 13.58
N PHE A 255 23.05 -6.17 14.42
CA PHE A 255 22.51 -4.84 14.16
C PHE A 255 23.66 -3.86 14.00
N LEU A 256 23.73 -3.16 12.85
CA LEU A 256 24.82 -2.23 12.51
C LEU A 256 24.27 -0.90 11.99
N GLU A 257 24.96 0.18 12.30
CA GLU A 257 24.69 1.48 11.69
C GLU A 257 25.32 1.59 10.29
N LYS A 258 26.46 0.94 10.07
CA LYS A 258 27.22 0.97 8.81
C LYS A 258 27.59 -0.43 8.34
N GLU A 259 27.46 -0.66 7.05
CA GLU A 259 27.74 -1.99 6.44
C GLU A 259 29.19 -2.44 6.63
N GLU A 260 30.14 -1.50 6.67
CA GLU A 260 31.57 -1.77 6.85
C GLU A 260 31.88 -2.46 8.19
N GLU A 261 31.05 -2.25 9.21
CA GLU A 261 31.22 -2.78 10.57
C GLU A 261 31.05 -4.31 10.65
N ILE A 262 30.34 -4.90 9.68
CA ILE A 262 30.14 -6.37 9.64
C ILE A 262 31.46 -7.13 9.70
N SER A 263 32.50 -6.62 9.01
CA SER A 263 33.83 -7.25 8.98
C SER A 263 34.47 -7.35 10.38
N ASN A 264 34.21 -6.37 11.24
CA ASN A 264 34.73 -6.38 12.61
C ASN A 264 34.01 -7.39 13.48
N VAL A 265 32.69 -7.49 13.34
CA VAL A 265 31.88 -8.46 14.08
C VAL A 265 32.21 -9.89 13.64
N LEU A 266 32.37 -10.12 12.33
CA LEU A 266 32.78 -11.44 11.83
C LEU A 266 34.15 -11.86 12.35
N LYS A 267 35.15 -10.95 12.37
CA LYS A 267 36.47 -11.22 12.95
C LYS A 267 36.38 -11.58 14.45
N LEU A 268 35.54 -10.91 15.19
CA LEU A 268 35.31 -11.19 16.59
C LEU A 268 34.73 -12.60 16.78
N LEU A 269 33.69 -12.99 16.04
CA LEU A 269 33.10 -14.32 16.11
C LEU A 269 34.09 -15.42 15.76
N LEU A 270 34.90 -15.21 14.72
CA LEU A 270 35.95 -16.16 14.31
C LEU A 270 37.07 -16.29 15.37
N ALA A 271 37.43 -15.22 16.07
CA ALA A 271 38.43 -15.26 17.14
C ALA A 271 37.97 -16.08 18.34
N GLU A 272 36.68 -16.23 18.55
CA GLU A 272 36.06 -17.09 19.58
C GLU A 272 35.84 -18.54 19.12
N ASN A 273 36.47 -18.95 18.03
CA ASN A 273 36.30 -20.28 17.43
C ASN A 273 34.88 -20.59 16.98
N ILE A 274 34.06 -19.56 16.71
CA ILE A 274 32.72 -19.71 16.13
C ILE A 274 32.87 -19.99 14.65
N THR A 275 32.25 -21.07 14.17
CA THR A 275 32.17 -21.35 12.75
C THR A 275 30.89 -20.75 12.18
N ILE A 276 31.04 -19.89 11.16
CA ILE A 276 29.91 -19.26 10.46
C ILE A 276 29.40 -20.19 9.40
N GLY A 277 28.13 -20.60 9.51
CA GLY A 277 27.45 -21.46 8.54
C GLY A 277 26.87 -20.66 7.38
N SER A 278 26.20 -19.54 7.67
CA SER A 278 25.67 -18.62 6.67
C SER A 278 25.67 -17.20 7.19
N LEU A 279 25.77 -16.24 6.27
CA LEU A 279 25.63 -14.81 6.51
C LEU A 279 24.63 -14.26 5.50
N GLN A 280 23.52 -13.73 5.96
CA GLN A 280 22.48 -13.18 5.10
C GLN A 280 22.05 -11.80 5.60
N LYS A 281 22.19 -10.79 4.73
CA LYS A 281 21.69 -9.45 4.99
C LYS A 281 20.17 -9.49 4.94
N GLU A 282 19.52 -8.98 5.97
CA GLU A 282 18.07 -8.86 5.99
C GLU A 282 17.64 -7.74 5.03
N GLU A 283 16.66 -8.03 4.17
CA GLU A 283 16.12 -7.01 3.28
C GLU A 283 15.32 -5.99 4.09
N ILE A 284 15.48 -4.73 3.69
CA ILE A 284 14.70 -3.63 4.25
C ILE A 284 13.31 -3.71 3.64
N THR A 285 12.31 -4.01 4.45
CA THR A 285 10.92 -4.07 3.99
C THR A 285 10.06 -3.03 4.69
N LEU A 286 9.01 -2.59 3.99
CA LEU A 286 7.99 -1.69 4.54
C LEU A 286 7.40 -2.23 5.85
N LYS A 287 7.14 -3.54 5.88
CA LYS A 287 6.63 -4.24 7.06
C LYS A 287 7.54 -4.06 8.27
N ARG A 288 8.83 -4.28 8.09
CA ARG A 288 9.80 -4.14 9.16
C ARG A 288 9.90 -2.71 9.70
N ILE A 289 9.88 -1.71 8.80
CA ILE A 289 9.94 -0.30 9.21
C ILE A 289 8.74 0.04 10.10
N LEU A 290 7.54 -0.40 9.71
CA LEU A 290 6.33 -0.08 10.45
C LEU A 290 6.22 -0.86 11.78
N GLU A 291 6.77 -2.08 11.87
CA GLU A 291 6.87 -2.85 13.13
C GLU A 291 7.82 -2.20 14.14
N LEU A 292 8.83 -1.46 13.70
CA LEU A 292 9.77 -0.75 14.59
C LEU A 292 9.18 0.57 15.13
N GLU A 293 8.12 1.09 14.55
CA GLU A 293 7.44 2.31 14.99
C GLU A 293 6.22 2.03 15.89
N GLU A 294 5.89 0.77 16.13
CA GLU A 294 4.88 0.32 17.10
C GLU A 294 5.45 0.17 18.50
#